data_3b0b45ac35bb81ee59638d5920f3a970
#
_entry.id   3b0b45ac35bb81ee59638d5920f3a970
#
_cell.length_a   1.000
_cell.length_b   1.000
_cell.length_c   1.000
_cell.angle_alpha   90.00
_cell.angle_beta   90.00
_cell.angle_gamma   90.00
#
_symmetry.space_group_name_H-M   'P 1'
#
loop_
_entity.id
_entity.type
_entity.pdbx_description
1 polymer ?
#
loop_
_entity_poly.entity_id
_entity_poly.type
_entity_poly.pdbx_seq_one_letter_code
_entity_poly.pdbx_strand_id
1 'polypeptide(L)'
;FGVDCKSNNLKDIHDVMNYADKGHINYSVNEMPLMRVPQELIDAIQSGETYDWNDWKPTLNDIIKSHKATMRTDSGQNLGIVGKGYGIVQNTKAFDFMDFIKEVSGNEPNIETFGALGNGERMFITATLGEDCFLNPNDAIKNYVVFTNSHDGTGGVMAFFTPIRIICQNTLNMAIRGCANKVVFKHTSKVEERLDWTIERNRKIAAELFSKSVKFSDKFMEAMLNLKEQNITADYTRDFIGKMCLTTPQFDLWKKADFNTDKVEEISTKTKNIMAALRDSIEYGVGQEYNRGTKVWLLNGVTTYLQNSKGWLGKEQEQFNSLMFGSGQKKVENAYQLLAA
;
A
#
# COMPACT_ATOMS: atom_id res chain seq x y z
N PHE A 1 5.14 2.26 -9.99
CA PHE A 1 3.83 1.95 -9.42
C PHE A 1 3.02 1.24 -10.49
N GLY A 2 1.89 0.62 -10.15
CA GLY A 2 1.09 -0.22 -11.01
C GLY A 2 0.71 0.36 -12.37
N VAL A 3 0.05 -0.45 -13.15
CA VAL A 3 -0.50 -0.09 -14.47
C VAL A 3 -1.79 0.69 -14.24
N ASP A 4 -1.88 1.88 -14.80
CA ASP A 4 -3.10 2.67 -14.85
C ASP A 4 -3.96 2.20 -16.03
N CYS A 5 -5.17 1.73 -15.75
CA CYS A 5 -6.05 1.15 -16.75
C CYS A 5 -6.49 2.17 -17.79
N LYS A 6 -6.79 3.40 -17.39
CA LYS A 6 -7.23 4.45 -18.30
C LYS A 6 -6.13 4.84 -19.29
N SER A 7 -4.91 5.02 -18.80
CA SER A 7 -3.76 5.38 -19.66
C SER A 7 -3.38 4.28 -20.64
N ASN A 8 -3.69 3.01 -20.32
CA ASN A 8 -3.40 1.86 -21.17
C ASN A 8 -4.63 1.35 -21.95
N ASN A 9 -5.75 2.08 -21.89
CA ASN A 9 -7.01 1.73 -22.55
C ASN A 9 -7.57 0.34 -22.16
N LEU A 10 -7.36 -0.07 -20.92
CA LEU A 10 -7.89 -1.30 -20.35
C LEU A 10 -9.27 -1.01 -19.74
N LYS A 11 -10.29 -1.76 -20.13
CA LYS A 11 -11.68 -1.43 -19.83
C LYS A 11 -12.31 -2.32 -18.78
N ASP A 12 -11.83 -3.55 -18.69
CA ASP A 12 -12.44 -4.56 -17.83
C ASP A 12 -11.40 -5.53 -17.25
N ILE A 13 -11.88 -6.49 -16.46
CA ILE A 13 -11.04 -7.50 -15.81
C ILE A 13 -10.33 -8.41 -16.83
N HIS A 14 -10.97 -8.66 -17.99
CA HIS A 14 -10.39 -9.50 -19.03
C HIS A 14 -9.17 -8.82 -19.68
N ASP A 15 -9.25 -7.51 -19.92
CA ASP A 15 -8.12 -6.70 -20.42
C ASP A 15 -6.95 -6.77 -19.43
N VAL A 16 -7.23 -6.64 -18.12
CA VAL A 16 -6.21 -6.73 -17.06
C VAL A 16 -5.56 -8.11 -16.99
N MET A 17 -6.36 -9.18 -17.11
CA MET A 17 -5.85 -10.56 -17.12
C MET A 17 -4.94 -10.84 -18.31
N ASN A 18 -5.24 -10.25 -19.48
CA ASN A 18 -4.48 -10.45 -20.71
C ASN A 18 -3.32 -9.45 -20.88
N TYR A 19 -3.14 -8.52 -19.94
CA TYR A 19 -2.05 -7.55 -19.99
C TYR A 19 -0.70 -8.24 -19.83
N ALA A 20 0.15 -8.13 -20.86
CA ALA A 20 1.41 -8.87 -20.93
C ALA A 20 2.67 -8.00 -20.71
N ASP A 21 2.52 -6.67 -20.67
CA ASP A 21 3.63 -5.74 -20.51
C ASP A 21 4.18 -5.66 -19.07
N LYS A 22 5.21 -4.85 -18.86
CA LYS A 22 5.82 -4.61 -17.56
C LYS A 22 4.76 -4.22 -16.51
N GLY A 23 4.74 -4.93 -15.41
CA GLY A 23 3.77 -4.72 -14.32
C GLY A 23 2.57 -5.67 -14.38
N HIS A 24 2.52 -6.60 -15.35
CA HIS A 24 1.47 -7.62 -15.41
C HIS A 24 1.43 -8.45 -14.13
N ILE A 25 0.21 -8.86 -13.77
CA ILE A 25 -0.06 -9.65 -12.55
C ILE A 25 -0.50 -11.08 -12.86
N ASN A 26 -0.69 -11.41 -14.12
CA ASN A 26 -1.12 -12.74 -14.57
C ASN A 26 0.09 -13.67 -14.78
N TYR A 27 0.85 -13.89 -13.72
CA TYR A 27 1.92 -14.90 -13.67
C TYR A 27 1.59 -15.95 -12.63
N SER A 28 1.99 -17.19 -12.88
CA SER A 28 1.87 -18.27 -11.92
C SER A 28 3.09 -18.33 -11.00
N VAL A 29 2.87 -18.79 -9.78
CA VAL A 29 3.90 -18.98 -8.77
C VAL A 29 3.94 -20.44 -8.35
N ASN A 30 5.12 -21.05 -8.42
CA ASN A 30 5.36 -22.42 -7.99
C ASN A 30 6.30 -22.45 -6.80
N GLU A 31 6.23 -23.54 -6.05
CA GLU A 31 7.19 -23.85 -5.01
C GLU A 31 8.38 -24.64 -5.58
N MET A 32 9.57 -24.32 -5.07
CA MET A 32 10.80 -25.03 -5.40
C MET A 32 11.48 -25.49 -4.11
N PRO A 33 12.02 -26.73 -4.10
CA PRO A 33 12.78 -27.21 -2.95
C PRO A 33 14.08 -26.41 -2.78
N LEU A 34 14.49 -26.22 -1.54
CA LEU A 34 15.82 -25.70 -1.21
C LEU A 34 16.76 -26.85 -0.92
N MET A 35 17.99 -26.73 -1.37
CA MET A 35 19.04 -27.74 -1.13
C MET A 35 20.25 -27.11 -0.46
N ARG A 36 20.96 -27.91 0.34
CA ARG A 36 22.30 -27.56 0.81
C ARG A 36 23.28 -27.72 -0.35
N VAL A 37 24.14 -26.74 -0.49
CA VAL A 37 25.27 -26.83 -1.42
C VAL A 37 26.59 -27.01 -0.65
N PRO A 38 27.58 -27.72 -1.19
CA PRO A 38 28.93 -27.84 -0.57
C PRO A 38 29.57 -26.43 -0.45
N GLN A 39 30.40 -26.27 0.57
CA GLN A 39 31.11 -25.01 0.77
C GLN A 39 32.07 -24.72 -0.38
N GLU A 40 32.70 -25.74 -0.91
CA GLU A 40 33.62 -25.68 -2.06
C GLU A 40 32.95 -25.09 -3.31
N LEU A 41 31.66 -25.43 -3.54
CA LEU A 41 30.90 -24.83 -4.64
C LEU A 41 30.62 -23.32 -4.39
N ILE A 42 30.30 -22.96 -3.15
CA ILE A 42 30.07 -21.56 -2.78
C ILE A 42 31.36 -20.74 -2.98
N ASP A 43 32.49 -21.29 -2.52
CA ASP A 43 33.80 -20.65 -2.61
C ASP A 43 34.24 -20.49 -4.08
N ALA A 44 34.02 -21.49 -4.91
CA ALA A 44 34.32 -21.44 -6.35
C ALA A 44 33.46 -20.37 -7.06
N ILE A 45 32.16 -20.28 -6.73
CA ILE A 45 31.27 -19.24 -7.28
C ILE A 45 31.75 -17.85 -6.89
N GLN A 46 32.16 -17.65 -5.63
CA GLN A 46 32.59 -16.34 -5.11
C GLN A 46 33.98 -15.93 -5.67
N SER A 47 34.89 -16.86 -5.86
CA SER A 47 36.21 -16.59 -6.44
C SER A 47 36.22 -16.52 -7.96
N GLY A 48 35.12 -16.92 -8.64
CA GLY A 48 35.05 -17.02 -10.08
C GLY A 48 35.84 -18.20 -10.66
N GLU A 49 36.20 -19.18 -9.85
CA GLU A 49 36.87 -20.41 -10.28
C GLU A 49 35.86 -21.38 -10.89
N THR A 50 36.38 -22.27 -11.73
CA THR A 50 35.57 -23.36 -12.30
C THR A 50 35.34 -24.46 -11.28
N TYR A 51 34.07 -24.84 -11.11
CA TYR A 51 33.66 -25.96 -10.28
C TYR A 51 33.27 -27.15 -11.18
N ASP A 52 33.80 -28.34 -10.86
CA ASP A 52 33.35 -29.55 -11.58
C ASP A 52 32.02 -30.05 -10.99
N TRP A 53 30.94 -29.78 -11.71
CA TRP A 53 29.59 -30.18 -11.31
C TRP A 53 29.41 -31.71 -11.14
N ASN A 54 30.31 -32.55 -11.67
CA ASN A 54 30.29 -33.99 -11.46
C ASN A 54 30.69 -34.38 -10.04
N ASP A 55 31.39 -33.50 -9.31
CA ASP A 55 31.76 -33.72 -7.92
C ASP A 55 30.59 -33.51 -6.96
N TRP A 56 29.57 -32.72 -7.37
CA TRP A 56 28.37 -32.52 -6.56
C TRP A 56 27.31 -33.58 -6.90
N LYS A 57 27.11 -34.52 -5.98
CA LYS A 57 26.09 -35.57 -6.08
C LYS A 57 25.03 -35.38 -5.00
N PRO A 58 24.08 -34.42 -5.23
CA PRO A 58 23.05 -34.13 -4.25
C PRO A 58 22.17 -35.34 -3.97
N THR A 59 21.79 -35.49 -2.71
CA THR A 59 20.95 -36.59 -2.22
C THR A 59 19.66 -35.99 -1.63
N LEU A 60 18.67 -36.83 -1.34
CA LEU A 60 17.45 -36.42 -0.65
C LEU A 60 17.72 -35.84 0.75
N ASN A 61 18.86 -36.14 1.36
CA ASN A 61 19.25 -35.60 2.66
C ASN A 61 19.71 -34.13 2.57
N ASP A 62 20.07 -33.67 1.38
CA ASP A 62 20.48 -32.29 1.16
C ASP A 62 19.27 -31.34 1.00
N ILE A 63 18.07 -31.91 0.83
CA ILE A 63 16.84 -31.12 0.75
C ILE A 63 16.51 -30.54 2.13
N ILE A 64 16.34 -29.21 2.18
CA ILE A 64 15.90 -28.49 3.36
C ILE A 64 14.38 -28.63 3.52
N LYS A 65 13.96 -29.55 4.40
CA LYS A 65 12.53 -29.91 4.58
C LYS A 65 11.69 -28.85 5.33
N SER A 66 12.32 -27.86 5.96
CA SER A 66 11.65 -26.84 6.76
C SER A 66 11.17 -25.64 5.96
N HIS A 67 11.79 -25.37 4.81
CA HIS A 67 11.54 -24.22 3.95
C HIS A 67 11.51 -24.61 2.48
N LYS A 68 10.92 -23.75 1.66
CA LYS A 68 10.87 -23.84 0.20
C LYS A 68 10.98 -22.44 -0.39
N ALA A 69 11.39 -22.32 -1.64
CA ALA A 69 11.34 -21.08 -2.39
C ALA A 69 10.00 -20.93 -3.12
N THR A 70 9.54 -19.71 -3.28
CA THR A 70 8.46 -19.34 -4.20
C THR A 70 9.06 -18.70 -5.44
N MET A 71 8.68 -19.16 -6.62
CA MET A 71 9.24 -18.72 -7.89
C MET A 71 8.18 -18.42 -8.93
N ARG A 72 8.40 -17.37 -9.72
CA ARG A 72 7.59 -17.09 -10.93
C ARG A 72 7.91 -18.14 -12.01
N THR A 73 6.87 -18.65 -12.64
CA THR A 73 7.02 -19.65 -13.70
C THR A 73 7.45 -19.06 -15.04
N ASP A 74 7.07 -17.81 -15.29
CA ASP A 74 7.35 -17.11 -16.56
C ASP A 74 8.79 -16.62 -16.69
N SER A 75 9.41 -16.20 -15.57
CA SER A 75 10.75 -15.61 -15.56
C SER A 75 11.79 -16.41 -14.78
N GLY A 76 11.36 -17.43 -14.02
CA GLY A 76 12.23 -18.16 -13.09
C GLY A 76 12.70 -17.31 -11.90
N GLN A 77 12.13 -16.13 -11.70
CA GLN A 77 12.51 -15.22 -10.63
C GLN A 77 12.12 -15.78 -9.27
N ASN A 78 13.07 -15.84 -8.35
CA ASN A 78 12.81 -16.15 -6.94
C ASN A 78 12.08 -14.97 -6.28
N LEU A 79 10.94 -15.27 -5.64
CA LEU A 79 10.11 -14.28 -4.95
C LEU A 79 10.35 -14.27 -3.44
N GLY A 80 10.73 -15.41 -2.86
CA GLY A 80 11.02 -15.50 -1.43
C GLY A 80 11.30 -16.91 -0.95
N ILE A 81 11.74 -16.98 0.30
CA ILE A 81 11.93 -18.24 1.03
C ILE A 81 10.89 -18.31 2.14
N VAL A 82 10.05 -19.34 2.09
CA VAL A 82 8.90 -19.49 2.99
C VAL A 82 8.94 -20.81 3.73
N GLY A 83 8.25 -20.91 4.86
CA GLY A 83 8.13 -22.16 5.61
C GLY A 83 7.36 -23.22 4.80
N LYS A 84 7.61 -24.50 5.06
CA LYS A 84 6.98 -25.61 4.33
C LYS A 84 5.45 -25.61 4.34
N GLY A 85 4.86 -25.06 5.40
CA GLY A 85 3.39 -24.93 5.54
C GLY A 85 2.78 -23.72 4.83
N TYR A 86 3.58 -22.94 4.10
CA TYR A 86 3.10 -21.81 3.33
C TYR A 86 2.29 -22.32 2.13
N GLY A 87 1.03 -21.87 2.01
CA GLY A 87 0.17 -22.12 0.86
C GLY A 87 0.34 -21.00 -0.16
N ILE A 88 0.69 -21.35 -1.39
CA ILE A 88 0.74 -20.39 -2.49
C ILE A 88 -0.70 -20.05 -2.90
N VAL A 89 -0.99 -18.77 -3.08
CA VAL A 89 -2.23 -18.28 -3.67
C VAL A 89 -1.89 -17.69 -5.03
N GLN A 90 -2.49 -18.21 -6.08
CA GLN A 90 -2.30 -17.68 -7.42
C GLN A 90 -2.95 -16.29 -7.56
N ASN A 91 -2.35 -15.42 -8.37
CA ASN A 91 -2.85 -14.05 -8.56
C ASN A 91 -4.25 -14.02 -9.19
N THR A 92 -4.62 -15.04 -9.93
CA THR A 92 -5.97 -15.20 -10.50
C THR A 92 -7.09 -15.17 -9.45
N LYS A 93 -6.79 -15.50 -8.20
CA LYS A 93 -7.76 -15.39 -7.10
C LYS A 93 -8.21 -13.96 -6.80
N ALA A 94 -7.44 -12.96 -7.23
CA ALA A 94 -7.86 -11.56 -7.19
C ALA A 94 -9.04 -11.29 -8.13
N PHE A 95 -9.07 -11.95 -9.28
CA PHE A 95 -10.15 -11.82 -10.24
C PHE A 95 -11.44 -12.51 -9.73
N ASP A 96 -11.32 -13.72 -9.20
CA ASP A 96 -12.44 -14.41 -8.53
C ASP A 96 -13.05 -13.53 -7.42
N PHE A 97 -12.23 -12.79 -6.70
CA PHE A 97 -12.69 -11.86 -5.67
C PHE A 97 -13.43 -10.65 -6.26
N MET A 98 -12.95 -10.08 -7.37
CA MET A 98 -13.61 -8.94 -8.01
C MET A 98 -14.97 -9.35 -8.59
N ASP A 99 -15.08 -10.53 -9.20
CA ASP A 99 -16.37 -11.08 -9.66
C ASP A 99 -17.35 -11.28 -8.50
N PHE A 100 -16.85 -11.78 -7.38
CA PHE A 100 -17.67 -11.93 -6.18
C PHE A 100 -18.13 -10.55 -5.63
N ILE A 101 -17.28 -9.52 -5.63
CA ILE A 101 -17.66 -8.16 -5.21
C ILE A 101 -18.74 -7.59 -6.13
N LYS A 102 -18.66 -7.82 -7.45
CA LYS A 102 -19.73 -7.46 -8.39
C LYS A 102 -21.07 -8.07 -8.00
N GLU A 103 -21.07 -9.35 -7.69
CA GLU A 103 -22.29 -10.07 -7.30
C GLU A 103 -22.90 -9.51 -6.00
N VAL A 104 -22.08 -9.27 -4.98
CA VAL A 104 -22.55 -8.80 -3.66
C VAL A 104 -22.96 -7.33 -3.67
N SER A 105 -22.24 -6.47 -4.39
CA SER A 105 -22.51 -5.03 -4.45
C SER A 105 -23.62 -4.66 -5.43
N GLY A 106 -23.89 -5.51 -6.40
CA GLY A 106 -24.74 -5.19 -7.55
C GLY A 106 -24.13 -4.18 -8.52
N ASN A 107 -22.87 -3.78 -8.30
CA ASN A 107 -22.14 -2.83 -9.12
C ASN A 107 -20.92 -3.49 -9.77
N GLU A 108 -20.64 -3.16 -11.02
CA GLU A 108 -19.42 -3.57 -11.71
C GLU A 108 -18.22 -2.86 -11.07
N PRO A 109 -17.23 -3.60 -10.51
CA PRO A 109 -15.98 -2.98 -10.07
C PRO A 109 -15.22 -2.43 -11.27
N ASN A 110 -15.02 -1.12 -11.31
CA ASN A 110 -14.20 -0.50 -12.34
C ASN A 110 -12.73 -0.53 -11.92
N ILE A 111 -11.92 -1.41 -12.52
CA ILE A 111 -10.51 -1.54 -12.19
C ILE A 111 -9.78 -0.29 -12.68
N GLU A 112 -9.11 0.42 -11.76
CA GLU A 112 -8.35 1.63 -12.09
C GLU A 112 -6.84 1.38 -12.16
N THR A 113 -6.31 0.61 -11.21
CA THR A 113 -4.87 0.31 -11.19
C THR A 113 -4.60 -1.12 -10.72
N PHE A 114 -3.58 -1.71 -11.27
CA PHE A 114 -3.07 -3.00 -10.84
C PHE A 114 -1.55 -3.05 -11.06
N GLY A 115 -0.88 -4.01 -10.45
CA GLY A 115 0.55 -4.20 -10.69
C GLY A 115 1.21 -5.22 -9.79
N ALA A 116 2.41 -5.59 -10.22
CA ALA A 116 3.37 -6.37 -9.45
C ALA A 116 4.46 -5.44 -8.92
N LEU A 117 4.76 -5.55 -7.63
CA LEU A 117 5.81 -4.78 -6.95
C LEU A 117 7.08 -5.62 -6.86
N GLY A 118 8.24 -4.95 -7.01
CA GLY A 118 9.52 -5.62 -7.08
C GLY A 118 9.60 -6.52 -8.32
N ASN A 119 10.01 -7.76 -8.14
CA ASN A 119 10.07 -8.79 -9.18
C ASN A 119 8.76 -9.60 -9.30
N GLY A 120 7.72 -9.18 -8.56
CA GLY A 120 6.46 -9.91 -8.42
C GLY A 120 6.26 -10.50 -7.01
N GLU A 121 7.07 -10.10 -6.03
CA GLU A 121 6.91 -10.54 -4.65
C GLU A 121 5.54 -10.19 -4.10
N ARG A 122 4.95 -9.10 -4.57
CA ARG A 122 3.61 -8.67 -4.20
C ARG A 122 2.84 -8.15 -5.40
N MET A 123 1.56 -8.52 -5.48
CA MET A 123 0.64 -7.94 -6.46
C MET A 123 -0.49 -7.18 -5.78
N PHE A 124 -1.10 -6.26 -6.50
CA PHE A 124 -2.31 -5.55 -6.07
C PHE A 124 -3.23 -5.25 -7.25
N ILE A 125 -4.53 -5.14 -6.95
CA ILE A 125 -5.55 -4.58 -7.84
C ILE A 125 -6.35 -3.59 -7.03
N THR A 126 -6.68 -2.44 -7.62
CA THR A 126 -7.63 -1.46 -7.07
C THR A 126 -8.78 -1.26 -8.05
N ALA A 127 -10.00 -1.30 -7.55
CA ALA A 127 -11.19 -1.03 -8.34
C ALA A 127 -12.11 -0.05 -7.58
N THR A 128 -12.80 0.82 -8.31
CA THR A 128 -13.84 1.69 -7.75
C THR A 128 -15.18 0.97 -7.71
N LEU A 129 -16.00 1.31 -6.72
CA LEU A 129 -17.33 0.77 -6.50
C LEU A 129 -18.34 1.90 -6.30
N GLY A 130 -19.40 1.86 -7.11
CA GLY A 130 -20.49 2.82 -7.01
C GLY A 130 -20.13 4.21 -7.52
N GLU A 131 -20.91 5.21 -7.08
CA GLU A 131 -20.76 6.60 -7.50
C GLU A 131 -19.69 7.32 -6.68
N ASP A 132 -19.05 8.30 -7.30
CA ASP A 132 -18.08 9.17 -6.64
C ASP A 132 -18.81 10.12 -5.66
N CYS A 133 -18.24 10.28 -4.47
CA CYS A 133 -18.68 11.32 -3.53
C CYS A 133 -17.80 12.56 -3.68
N PHE A 134 -18.37 13.75 -3.64
CA PHE A 134 -17.63 14.98 -3.90
C PHE A 134 -17.53 15.86 -2.65
N LEU A 135 -16.31 16.25 -2.27
CA LEU A 135 -16.06 17.32 -1.30
C LEU A 135 -16.36 18.70 -1.90
N ASN A 136 -16.07 18.86 -3.18
CA ASN A 136 -16.45 19.99 -4.03
C ASN A 136 -16.46 19.52 -5.50
N PRO A 137 -16.96 20.31 -6.47
CA PRO A 137 -17.10 19.85 -7.87
C PRO A 137 -15.83 19.30 -8.52
N ASN A 138 -14.66 19.69 -8.01
CA ASN A 138 -13.36 19.28 -8.54
C ASN A 138 -12.58 18.34 -7.60
N ASP A 139 -13.21 17.87 -6.51
CA ASP A 139 -12.54 17.08 -5.48
C ASP A 139 -13.42 15.89 -5.09
N ALA A 140 -13.31 14.85 -5.89
CA ALA A 140 -14.06 13.61 -5.67
C ALA A 140 -13.34 12.67 -4.69
N ILE A 141 -14.14 12.00 -3.87
CA ILE A 141 -13.73 10.88 -3.05
C ILE A 141 -14.37 9.63 -3.67
N LYS A 142 -13.53 8.69 -4.06
CA LYS A 142 -13.96 7.40 -4.58
C LYS A 142 -13.91 6.33 -3.51
N ASN A 143 -14.83 5.38 -3.60
CA ASN A 143 -14.77 4.15 -2.81
C ASN A 143 -14.02 3.07 -3.59
N TYR A 144 -12.87 2.67 -3.06
CA TYR A 144 -12.06 1.62 -3.66
C TYR A 144 -12.17 0.31 -2.90
N VAL A 145 -12.23 -0.77 -3.63
CA VAL A 145 -11.84 -2.10 -3.17
C VAL A 145 -10.41 -2.36 -3.59
N VAL A 146 -9.60 -2.84 -2.65
CA VAL A 146 -8.20 -3.22 -2.89
C VAL A 146 -8.04 -4.69 -2.57
N PHE A 147 -7.43 -5.43 -3.49
CA PHE A 147 -6.95 -6.77 -3.27
C PHE A 147 -5.43 -6.80 -3.41
N THR A 148 -4.75 -7.47 -2.50
CA THR A 148 -3.29 -7.64 -2.57
C THR A 148 -2.90 -9.04 -2.11
N ASN A 149 -1.89 -9.60 -2.77
CA ASN A 149 -1.31 -10.90 -2.48
C ASN A 149 0.21 -10.78 -2.37
N SER A 150 0.83 -11.56 -1.49
CA SER A 150 2.27 -11.56 -1.25
C SER A 150 2.81 -12.98 -1.43
N HIS A 151 3.95 -13.11 -2.10
CA HIS A 151 4.60 -14.39 -2.39
C HIS A 151 5.90 -14.60 -1.63
N ASP A 152 6.37 -13.59 -0.90
CA ASP A 152 7.66 -13.56 -0.19
C ASP A 152 7.57 -13.96 1.30
N GLY A 153 6.37 -14.29 1.78
CA GLY A 153 6.13 -14.61 3.18
C GLY A 153 6.02 -13.41 4.12
N THR A 154 6.20 -12.17 3.63
CA THR A 154 6.12 -10.94 4.45
C THR A 154 4.71 -10.43 4.67
N GLY A 155 3.73 -10.91 3.89
CA GLY A 155 2.34 -10.52 3.96
C GLY A 155 1.37 -11.67 3.76
N GLY A 156 0.07 -11.39 3.98
CA GLY A 156 -1.04 -12.29 3.64
C GLY A 156 -1.76 -11.83 2.38
N VAL A 157 -2.71 -12.64 1.93
CA VAL A 157 -3.73 -12.17 1.01
C VAL A 157 -4.65 -11.22 1.77
N MET A 158 -4.84 -10.03 1.25
CA MET A 158 -5.69 -9.03 1.90
C MET A 158 -6.70 -8.45 0.92
N ALA A 159 -7.92 -8.26 1.41
CA ALA A 159 -8.94 -7.48 0.74
C ALA A 159 -9.48 -6.43 1.71
N PHE A 160 -9.63 -5.21 1.27
CA PHE A 160 -10.17 -4.12 2.07
C PHE A 160 -10.80 -3.03 1.19
N PHE A 161 -11.65 -2.24 1.82
CA PHE A 161 -12.31 -1.11 1.19
C PHE A 161 -11.75 0.19 1.76
N THR A 162 -11.68 1.23 0.92
CA THR A 162 -11.15 2.51 1.32
C THR A 162 -11.70 3.64 0.46
N PRO A 163 -12.07 4.79 1.04
CA PRO A 163 -12.34 5.99 0.28
C PRO A 163 -11.02 6.63 -0.14
N ILE A 164 -10.86 6.93 -1.44
CA ILE A 164 -9.67 7.62 -1.96
C ILE A 164 -10.12 8.88 -2.69
N ARG A 165 -9.35 9.98 -2.51
CA ARG A 165 -9.54 11.20 -3.29
C ARG A 165 -8.86 11.07 -4.65
N ILE A 166 -9.53 11.48 -5.73
CA ILE A 166 -8.99 11.42 -7.09
C ILE A 166 -7.67 12.20 -7.23
N ILE A 167 -7.55 13.33 -6.54
CA ILE A 167 -6.38 14.23 -6.65
C ILE A 167 -5.21 13.74 -5.80
N CYS A 168 -5.47 12.86 -4.84
CA CYS A 168 -4.49 12.44 -3.86
C CYS A 168 -4.69 10.96 -3.53
N GLN A 169 -3.79 10.09 -3.98
CA GLN A 169 -3.82 8.64 -3.66
C GLN A 169 -3.57 8.32 -2.17
N ASN A 170 -3.71 9.28 -1.29
CA ASN A 170 -3.07 9.33 0.01
C ASN A 170 -3.94 8.98 1.20
N THR A 171 -5.25 9.10 1.06
CA THR A 171 -6.19 8.78 2.14
C THR A 171 -6.38 7.27 2.34
N LEU A 172 -5.77 6.45 1.51
CA LEU A 172 -5.68 5.00 1.70
C LEU A 172 -5.19 4.63 3.11
N ASN A 173 -4.27 5.40 3.65
CA ASN A 173 -3.64 5.12 4.94
C ASN A 173 -4.57 5.32 6.14
N MET A 174 -5.49 6.30 6.08
CA MET A 174 -6.49 6.50 7.13
C MET A 174 -7.50 5.35 7.17
N ALA A 175 -7.88 4.87 5.99
CA ALA A 175 -8.81 3.77 5.84
C ALA A 175 -8.29 2.46 6.42
N ILE A 176 -6.99 2.18 6.35
CA ILE A 176 -6.41 0.90 6.77
C ILE A 176 -6.37 0.74 8.30
N ARG A 177 -6.22 1.81 9.06
CA ARG A 177 -6.15 1.74 10.54
C ARG A 177 -7.51 1.75 11.21
N GLY A 178 -8.45 2.52 10.71
CA GLY A 178 -9.86 2.48 11.15
C GLY A 178 -10.58 1.21 10.71
N CYS A 179 -9.92 0.40 9.89
CA CYS A 179 -10.55 -0.75 9.24
C CYS A 179 -10.69 -1.96 10.16
N ALA A 180 -11.79 -2.00 10.87
CA ALA A 180 -12.52 -3.25 11.07
C ALA A 180 -12.85 -3.96 9.72
N ASN A 181 -12.55 -3.34 8.59
CA ASN A 181 -12.97 -3.65 7.21
C ASN A 181 -11.87 -4.31 6.37
N LYS A 182 -10.83 -4.86 7.00
CA LYS A 182 -9.75 -5.60 6.35
C LYS A 182 -9.90 -7.09 6.61
N VAL A 183 -10.01 -7.91 5.56
CA VAL A 183 -9.81 -9.36 5.68
C VAL A 183 -8.37 -9.69 5.34
N VAL A 184 -7.76 -10.50 6.18
CA VAL A 184 -6.42 -11.03 5.97
C VAL A 184 -6.46 -12.54 6.02
N PHE A 185 -6.07 -13.18 4.94
CA PHE A 185 -5.88 -14.63 4.89
C PHE A 185 -4.39 -14.93 4.95
N LYS A 186 -3.99 -15.63 6.00
CA LYS A 186 -2.60 -16.09 6.13
C LYS A 186 -2.36 -17.22 5.12
N HIS A 187 -1.18 -17.24 4.51
CA HIS A 187 -0.71 -18.28 3.62
C HIS A 187 -0.43 -19.59 4.39
N THR A 188 -1.48 -20.30 4.72
CA THR A 188 -1.43 -21.63 5.32
C THR A 188 -1.80 -22.68 4.27
N SER A 189 -1.58 -23.96 4.54
CA SER A 189 -1.94 -25.06 3.65
C SER A 189 -3.44 -25.10 3.25
N LYS A 190 -4.29 -24.39 4.01
CA LYS A 190 -5.75 -24.28 3.73
C LYS A 190 -6.15 -22.91 3.18
N VAL A 191 -5.23 -22.12 2.68
CA VAL A 191 -5.54 -20.74 2.24
C VAL A 191 -6.46 -20.71 1.03
N GLU A 192 -6.30 -21.65 0.09
CA GLU A 192 -7.14 -21.74 -1.11
C GLU A 192 -8.60 -22.04 -0.76
N GLU A 193 -8.87 -22.95 0.19
CA GLU A 193 -10.21 -23.22 0.69
C GLU A 193 -10.88 -21.96 1.29
N ARG A 194 -10.08 -21.10 1.96
CA ARG A 194 -10.56 -19.85 2.55
C ARG A 194 -10.84 -18.77 1.52
N LEU A 195 -10.25 -18.84 0.34
CA LEU A 195 -10.43 -17.95 -0.79
C LEU A 195 -11.43 -18.50 -1.83
N ASP A 196 -12.07 -19.61 -1.52
CA ASP A 196 -13.14 -20.16 -2.35
C ASP A 196 -14.44 -19.40 -2.05
N TRP A 197 -14.81 -18.51 -2.94
CA TRP A 197 -16.02 -17.67 -2.83
C TRP A 197 -17.31 -18.41 -3.19
N THR A 198 -17.24 -19.66 -3.59
CA THR A 198 -18.42 -20.53 -3.72
C THR A 198 -18.91 -21.00 -2.35
N ILE A 199 -18.07 -20.97 -1.33
CA ILE A 199 -18.40 -21.37 0.05
C ILE A 199 -19.19 -20.25 0.74
N GLU A 200 -20.42 -20.54 1.15
CA GLU A 200 -21.36 -19.59 1.77
C GLU A 200 -20.75 -18.81 2.97
N ARG A 201 -19.93 -19.46 3.79
CA ARG A 201 -19.24 -18.80 4.91
C ARG A 201 -18.31 -17.67 4.43
N ASN A 202 -17.55 -17.91 3.36
CA ASN A 202 -16.61 -16.94 2.80
C ASN A 202 -17.37 -15.76 2.18
N ARG A 203 -18.48 -16.06 1.48
CA ARG A 203 -19.41 -15.06 0.93
C ARG A 203 -19.98 -14.15 2.02
N LYS A 204 -20.43 -14.70 3.14
CA LYS A 204 -20.92 -13.91 4.29
C LYS A 204 -19.85 -12.98 4.84
N ILE A 205 -18.61 -13.45 5.02
CA ILE A 205 -17.50 -12.62 5.49
C ILE A 205 -17.28 -11.43 4.54
N ALA A 206 -17.25 -11.66 3.23
CA ALA A 206 -17.01 -10.59 2.28
C ALA A 206 -18.22 -9.63 2.16
N ALA A 207 -19.46 -10.13 2.26
CA ALA A 207 -20.65 -9.28 2.30
C ALA A 207 -20.70 -8.39 3.56
N GLU A 208 -20.31 -8.91 4.73
CA GLU A 208 -20.17 -8.12 5.95
C GLU A 208 -19.09 -7.04 5.81
N LEU A 209 -17.98 -7.36 5.17
CA LEU A 209 -16.93 -6.39 4.90
C LEU A 209 -17.46 -5.27 4.00
N PHE A 210 -18.13 -5.61 2.93
CA PHE A 210 -18.73 -4.63 2.03
C PHE A 210 -19.70 -3.71 2.78
N SER A 211 -20.63 -4.27 3.58
CA SER A 211 -21.56 -3.48 4.39
C SER A 211 -20.84 -2.55 5.40
N LYS A 212 -19.77 -3.02 6.04
CA LYS A 212 -18.96 -2.20 6.95
C LYS A 212 -18.21 -1.10 6.21
N SER A 213 -17.78 -1.35 4.97
CA SER A 213 -17.06 -0.38 4.16
C SER A 213 -17.94 0.79 3.75
N VAL A 214 -19.18 0.53 3.37
CA VAL A 214 -20.16 1.59 3.04
C VAL A 214 -20.35 2.50 4.24
N LYS A 215 -20.61 1.94 5.42
CA LYS A 215 -20.74 2.73 6.67
C LYS A 215 -19.47 3.51 7.05
N PHE A 216 -18.31 2.96 6.75
CA PHE A 216 -17.04 3.64 6.98
C PHE A 216 -16.88 4.81 6.01
N SER A 217 -17.24 4.62 4.75
CA SER A 217 -17.21 5.67 3.73
C SER A 217 -18.05 6.86 4.10
N ASP A 218 -19.29 6.64 4.58
CA ASP A 218 -20.18 7.68 5.04
C ASP A 218 -19.57 8.48 6.20
N LYS A 219 -19.05 7.81 7.22
CA LYS A 219 -18.37 8.44 8.34
C LYS A 219 -17.09 9.18 7.93
N PHE A 220 -16.34 8.63 6.98
CA PHE A 220 -15.17 9.29 6.45
C PHE A 220 -15.54 10.57 5.70
N MET A 221 -16.60 10.53 4.87
CA MET A 221 -17.12 11.72 4.19
C MET A 221 -17.55 12.79 5.18
N GLU A 222 -18.31 12.42 6.20
CA GLU A 222 -18.71 13.34 7.27
C GLU A 222 -17.50 13.99 7.93
N ALA A 223 -16.49 13.19 8.28
CA ALA A 223 -15.25 13.69 8.90
C ALA A 223 -14.47 14.63 7.95
N MET A 224 -14.40 14.33 6.67
CA MET A 224 -13.71 15.17 5.68
C MET A 224 -14.49 16.49 5.44
N LEU A 225 -15.82 16.45 5.38
CA LEU A 225 -16.65 17.65 5.29
C LEU A 225 -16.47 18.54 6.52
N ASN A 226 -16.49 17.97 7.72
CA ASN A 226 -16.23 18.69 8.97
C ASN A 226 -14.86 19.39 8.98
N LEU A 227 -13.80 18.72 8.47
CA LEU A 227 -12.47 19.33 8.34
C LEU A 227 -12.43 20.42 7.27
N LYS A 228 -13.22 20.29 6.20
CA LYS A 228 -13.32 21.29 5.13
C LYS A 228 -14.00 22.57 5.58
N GLU A 229 -15.03 22.47 6.41
CA GLU A 229 -15.77 23.62 6.94
C GLU A 229 -14.95 24.45 7.93
N GLN A 230 -13.85 23.90 8.46
CA GLN A 230 -13.01 24.58 9.43
C GLN A 230 -11.89 25.36 8.74
N ASN A 231 -12.09 26.68 8.64
CA ASN A 231 -11.05 27.61 8.19
C ASN A 231 -9.94 27.75 9.22
N ILE A 232 -8.71 27.87 8.74
CA ILE A 232 -7.51 27.96 9.56
C ILE A 232 -6.72 29.24 9.27
N THR A 233 -5.95 29.68 10.26
CA THR A 233 -5.02 30.82 10.15
C THR A 233 -3.62 30.35 9.78
N ALA A 234 -2.77 31.30 9.37
CA ALA A 234 -1.34 31.04 9.16
C ALA A 234 -0.66 30.53 10.45
N ASP A 235 -1.07 31.04 11.61
CA ASP A 235 -0.56 30.59 12.91
C ASP A 235 -0.94 29.13 13.19
N TYR A 236 -2.18 28.76 12.89
CA TYR A 236 -2.61 27.36 13.02
C TYR A 236 -1.80 26.44 12.11
N THR A 237 -1.58 26.85 10.86
CA THR A 237 -0.75 26.08 9.91
C THR A 237 0.67 25.89 10.44
N ARG A 238 1.26 26.93 10.97
CA ARG A 238 2.61 26.90 11.57
C ARG A 238 2.65 25.96 12.77
N ASP A 239 1.70 26.08 13.70
CA ASP A 239 1.57 25.21 14.86
C ASP A 239 1.40 23.74 14.47
N PHE A 240 0.59 23.47 13.46
CA PHE A 240 0.38 22.12 12.92
C PHE A 240 1.68 21.52 12.38
N ILE A 241 2.43 22.27 11.54
CA ILE A 241 3.73 21.81 11.01
C ILE A 241 4.72 21.50 12.17
N GLY A 242 4.75 22.37 13.18
CA GLY A 242 5.58 22.15 14.35
C GLY A 242 5.21 20.87 15.10
N LYS A 243 3.93 20.66 15.39
CA LYS A 243 3.43 19.45 16.07
C LYS A 243 3.66 18.16 15.28
N MET A 244 3.68 18.25 13.94
CA MET A 244 3.96 17.10 13.07
C MET A 244 5.44 16.71 13.04
N CYS A 245 6.36 17.65 13.24
CA CYS A 245 7.79 17.47 12.97
C CYS A 245 8.68 17.52 14.21
N LEU A 246 8.25 18.18 15.29
CA LEU A 246 9.05 18.47 16.48
C LEU A 246 8.56 17.66 17.69
N THR A 247 9.49 17.36 18.59
CA THR A 247 9.12 16.93 19.94
C THR A 247 8.55 18.10 20.74
N THR A 248 7.80 17.83 21.81
CA THR A 248 7.23 18.90 22.66
C THR A 248 8.28 19.90 23.15
N PRO A 249 9.47 19.49 23.69
CA PRO A 249 10.50 20.44 24.08
C PRO A 249 11.04 21.29 22.91
N GLN A 250 11.24 20.68 21.73
CA GLN A 250 11.68 21.42 20.54
C GLN A 250 10.63 22.42 20.07
N PHE A 251 9.36 22.05 20.14
CA PHE A 251 8.26 22.92 19.77
C PHE A 251 8.15 24.15 20.68
N ASP A 252 8.35 23.97 21.99
CA ASP A 252 8.33 25.05 22.96
C ASP A 252 9.53 26.00 22.76
N LEU A 253 10.71 25.48 22.47
CA LEU A 253 11.90 26.27 22.13
C LEU A 253 11.67 27.06 20.83
N TRP A 254 11.09 26.43 19.83
CA TRP A 254 10.79 27.06 18.54
C TRP A 254 9.78 28.21 18.68
N LYS A 255 8.76 28.04 19.52
CA LYS A 255 7.85 29.14 19.88
C LYS A 255 8.56 30.31 20.56
N LYS A 256 9.44 30.02 21.53
CA LYS A 256 10.25 31.04 22.22
C LYS A 256 11.22 31.75 21.29
N ALA A 257 11.66 31.10 20.22
CA ALA A 257 12.52 31.65 19.18
C ALA A 257 11.73 32.37 18.07
N ASP A 258 10.47 32.72 18.32
CA ASP A 258 9.59 33.38 17.37
C ASP A 258 9.43 32.61 16.06
N PHE A 259 9.35 31.27 16.20
CA PHE A 259 9.21 30.31 15.10
C PHE A 259 10.39 30.34 14.08
N ASN A 260 11.54 30.80 14.51
CA ASN A 260 12.75 30.76 13.71
C ASN A 260 13.54 29.47 14.00
N THR A 261 13.53 28.53 13.02
CA THR A 261 14.23 27.25 13.16
C THR A 261 15.75 27.39 13.26
N ASP A 262 16.33 28.48 12.74
CA ASP A 262 17.78 28.69 12.74
C ASP A 262 18.30 29.11 14.10
N LYS A 263 17.43 29.67 14.95
CA LYS A 263 17.71 30.05 16.33
C LYS A 263 17.58 28.91 17.34
N VAL A 264 17.21 27.69 16.90
CA VAL A 264 17.00 26.53 17.77
C VAL A 264 17.98 25.44 17.35
N GLU A 265 19.10 25.29 18.12
CA GLU A 265 20.16 24.32 17.85
C GLU A 265 19.67 22.86 17.99
N GLU A 266 18.72 22.61 18.88
CA GLU A 266 18.13 21.30 19.13
C GLU A 266 17.32 20.76 17.94
N ILE A 267 17.00 21.59 16.95
CA ILE A 267 16.33 21.17 15.72
C ILE A 267 17.38 20.81 14.68
N SER A 268 17.51 19.51 14.39
CA SER A 268 18.49 19.03 13.41
C SER A 268 18.22 19.58 12.00
N THR A 269 19.28 19.72 11.19
CA THR A 269 19.15 20.12 9.76
C THR A 269 18.17 19.21 9.00
N LYS A 270 18.17 17.90 9.30
CA LYS A 270 17.20 16.95 8.71
C LYS A 270 15.76 17.34 9.06
N THR A 271 15.49 17.69 10.31
CA THR A 271 14.15 18.09 10.75
C THR A 271 13.74 19.43 10.11
N LYS A 272 14.63 20.40 10.01
CA LYS A 272 14.39 21.68 9.31
C LYS A 272 14.00 21.45 7.85
N ASN A 273 14.71 20.56 7.15
CA ASN A 273 14.41 20.20 5.76
C ASN A 273 13.04 19.51 5.63
N ILE A 274 12.66 18.65 6.59
CA ILE A 274 11.34 18.02 6.62
C ILE A 274 10.24 19.07 6.80
N MET A 275 10.42 20.02 7.72
CA MET A 275 9.45 21.10 7.95
C MET A 275 9.27 21.99 6.71
N ALA A 276 10.36 22.33 6.03
CA ALA A 276 10.33 23.08 4.78
C ALA A 276 9.59 22.31 3.67
N ALA A 277 9.96 21.04 3.44
CA ALA A 277 9.33 20.21 2.43
C ALA A 277 7.82 19.96 2.70
N LEU A 278 7.45 19.81 3.97
CA LEU A 278 6.02 19.71 4.35
C LEU A 278 5.27 21.03 4.08
N ARG A 279 5.87 22.18 4.39
CA ARG A 279 5.29 23.48 4.06
C ARG A 279 5.08 23.64 2.56
N ASP A 280 6.09 23.33 1.77
CA ASP A 280 6.02 23.40 0.31
C ASP A 280 4.94 22.48 -0.24
N SER A 281 4.79 21.27 0.30
CA SER A 281 3.75 20.34 -0.08
C SER A 281 2.33 20.83 0.28
N ILE A 282 2.18 21.54 1.41
CA ILE A 282 0.93 22.20 1.80
C ILE A 282 0.61 23.33 0.83
N GLU A 283 1.56 24.18 0.50
CA GLU A 283 1.31 25.38 -0.32
C GLU A 283 1.17 25.09 -1.82
N TYR A 284 1.97 24.16 -2.34
CA TYR A 284 2.17 23.96 -3.79
C TYR A 284 1.89 22.53 -4.27
N GLY A 285 1.40 21.65 -3.39
CA GLY A 285 1.04 20.28 -3.78
C GLY A 285 -0.09 20.25 -4.80
N VAL A 286 -0.16 19.18 -5.59
CA VAL A 286 -1.24 19.01 -6.59
C VAL A 286 -2.59 18.97 -5.90
N GLY A 287 -3.55 19.76 -6.39
CA GLY A 287 -4.92 19.83 -5.87
C GLY A 287 -5.09 20.65 -4.58
N GLN A 288 -4.04 21.32 -4.11
CA GLN A 288 -4.08 22.13 -2.90
C GLN A 288 -4.91 23.40 -3.07
N GLU A 289 -5.07 23.90 -4.28
CA GLU A 289 -5.89 25.07 -4.61
C GLU A 289 -7.37 24.90 -4.25
N TYR A 290 -7.89 23.68 -4.26
CA TYR A 290 -9.33 23.42 -4.03
C TYR A 290 -9.76 23.51 -2.57
N ASN A 291 -8.83 23.33 -1.63
CA ASN A 291 -9.14 23.31 -0.19
C ASN A 291 -8.28 24.28 0.62
N ARG A 292 -7.68 25.27 -0.04
CA ARG A 292 -6.75 26.22 0.59
C ARG A 292 -7.37 26.90 1.81
N GLY A 293 -6.62 26.95 2.90
CA GLY A 293 -7.06 27.62 4.13
C GLY A 293 -8.00 26.80 4.99
N THR A 294 -8.18 25.50 4.74
CA THR A 294 -8.99 24.61 5.56
C THR A 294 -8.13 23.50 6.22
N LYS A 295 -8.69 22.80 7.21
CA LYS A 295 -8.00 21.65 7.82
C LYS A 295 -7.74 20.52 6.81
N VAL A 296 -8.62 20.34 5.81
CA VAL A 296 -8.38 19.38 4.71
C VAL A 296 -7.13 19.72 3.91
N TRP A 297 -6.88 21.01 3.67
CA TRP A 297 -5.67 21.48 2.98
C TRP A 297 -4.39 21.03 3.69
N LEU A 298 -4.34 21.10 5.03
CA LEU A 298 -3.20 20.60 5.80
C LEU A 298 -3.04 19.08 5.70
N LEU A 299 -4.14 18.34 5.80
CA LEU A 299 -4.11 16.89 5.67
C LEU A 299 -3.58 16.44 4.30
N ASN A 300 -4.03 17.10 3.24
CA ASN A 300 -3.55 16.85 1.88
C ASN A 300 -2.06 17.17 1.72
N GLY A 301 -1.60 18.25 2.33
CA GLY A 301 -0.18 18.60 2.31
C GLY A 301 0.71 17.53 2.94
N VAL A 302 0.30 16.95 4.08
CA VAL A 302 1.01 15.83 4.70
C VAL A 302 1.09 14.63 3.76
N THR A 303 -0.02 14.30 3.14
CA THR A 303 -0.09 13.16 2.24
C THR A 303 0.74 13.38 0.98
N THR A 304 0.67 14.56 0.38
CA THR A 304 1.50 14.96 -0.78
C THR A 304 2.99 14.90 -0.44
N TYR A 305 3.38 15.40 0.74
CA TYR A 305 4.76 15.28 1.22
C TYR A 305 5.25 13.84 1.29
N LEU A 306 4.45 12.96 1.89
CA LEU A 306 4.81 11.56 2.06
C LEU A 306 4.94 10.80 0.74
N GLN A 307 4.19 11.19 -0.29
CA GLN A 307 4.28 10.57 -1.62
C GLN A 307 5.47 11.07 -2.43
N ASN A 308 5.73 12.37 -2.39
CA ASN A 308 6.68 12.98 -3.29
C ASN A 308 8.06 13.23 -2.64
N SER A 309 8.31 12.66 -1.43
CA SER A 309 9.60 12.84 -0.80
C SER A 309 10.70 12.13 -1.62
N LYS A 310 11.81 12.84 -1.87
CA LYS A 310 12.95 12.34 -2.65
C LYS A 310 13.57 11.05 -2.11
N GLY A 311 13.29 10.67 -0.86
CA GLY A 311 13.77 9.43 -0.24
C GLY A 311 13.18 8.15 -0.84
N TRP A 312 12.18 8.26 -1.70
CA TRP A 312 11.50 7.12 -2.33
C TRP A 312 11.98 6.83 -3.76
N LEU A 313 12.87 7.62 -4.32
CA LEU A 313 13.37 7.39 -5.68
C LEU A 313 14.06 6.01 -5.77
N GLY A 314 13.52 5.13 -6.64
CA GLY A 314 13.99 3.76 -6.79
C GLY A 314 13.61 2.80 -5.66
N LYS A 315 12.64 3.18 -4.80
CA LYS A 315 12.18 2.40 -3.65
C LYS A 315 10.65 2.27 -3.60
N GLU A 316 10.05 2.02 -4.76
CA GLU A 316 8.60 2.04 -4.95
C GLU A 316 7.88 1.02 -4.03
N GLN A 317 8.46 -0.16 -3.84
CA GLN A 317 7.91 -1.19 -2.97
C GLN A 317 7.98 -0.79 -1.49
N GLU A 318 9.12 -0.21 -1.05
CA GLU A 318 9.28 0.29 0.32
C GLU A 318 8.31 1.45 0.57
N GLN A 319 8.13 2.35 -0.41
CA GLN A 319 7.17 3.44 -0.35
C GLN A 319 5.74 2.91 -0.22
N PHE A 320 5.33 1.96 -1.07
CA PHE A 320 4.02 1.33 -0.98
C PHE A 320 3.80 0.72 0.41
N ASN A 321 4.75 -0.09 0.90
CA ASN A 321 4.64 -0.71 2.21
C ASN A 321 4.57 0.33 3.34
N SER A 322 5.35 1.41 3.27
CA SER A 322 5.34 2.48 4.25
C SER A 322 4.01 3.23 4.27
N LEU A 323 3.49 3.57 3.09
CA LEU A 323 2.23 4.30 2.94
C LEU A 323 1.02 3.45 3.31
N MET A 324 1.05 2.16 2.97
CA MET A 324 -0.09 1.25 3.16
C MET A 324 -0.14 0.63 4.57
N PHE A 325 1.01 0.31 5.16
CA PHE A 325 1.07 -0.52 6.37
C PHE A 325 2.11 -0.05 7.40
N GLY A 326 2.87 0.99 7.11
CA GLY A 326 4.05 1.37 7.86
C GLY A 326 4.04 2.78 8.46
N SER A 327 5.21 3.40 8.48
CA SER A 327 5.44 4.69 9.11
C SER A 327 4.73 5.85 8.42
N GLY A 328 4.56 5.81 7.11
CA GLY A 328 3.80 6.81 6.35
C GLY A 328 2.34 6.85 6.77
N GLN A 329 1.71 5.67 6.89
CA GLN A 329 0.34 5.54 7.40
C GLN A 329 0.18 6.18 8.79
N LYS A 330 1.10 5.87 9.73
CA LYS A 330 1.06 6.42 11.09
C LYS A 330 1.12 7.94 11.11
N LYS A 331 1.89 8.54 10.19
CA LYS A 331 2.00 10.01 10.08
C LYS A 331 0.71 10.64 9.58
N VAL A 332 0.05 10.05 8.58
CA VAL A 332 -1.25 10.54 8.10
C VAL A 332 -2.31 10.48 9.20
N GLU A 333 -2.33 9.38 9.96
CA GLU A 333 -3.24 9.25 11.08
C GLU A 333 -2.99 10.27 12.17
N ASN A 334 -1.72 10.47 12.55
CA ASN A 334 -1.34 11.51 13.52
C ASN A 334 -1.80 12.90 13.05
N ALA A 335 -1.61 13.20 11.75
CA ALA A 335 -2.10 14.44 11.16
C ALA A 335 -3.61 14.58 11.31
N TYR A 336 -4.36 13.53 10.97
CA TYR A 336 -5.82 13.54 11.14
C TYR A 336 -6.24 13.74 12.61
N GLN A 337 -5.62 13.04 13.55
CA GLN A 337 -5.92 13.20 14.98
C GLN A 337 -5.66 14.63 15.47
N LEU A 338 -4.56 15.26 15.02
CA LEU A 338 -4.24 16.65 15.35
C LEU A 338 -5.26 17.66 14.76
N LEU A 339 -5.86 17.33 13.61
CA LEU A 339 -6.84 18.18 12.93
C LEU A 339 -8.27 17.95 13.44
N ALA A 340 -8.58 16.75 13.90
CA ALA A 340 -9.89 16.38 14.43
C ALA A 340 -10.09 16.81 15.90
N ALA A 341 -9.01 17.12 16.61
CA ALA A 341 -9.02 17.66 17.97
C ALA A 341 -9.35 19.16 17.96
#